data_c155e5fa72ce1bd0acd5514e9684153b
#
_entry.id   c155e5fa72ce1bd0acd5514e9684153b
#
_cell.length_a   1.000
_cell.length_b   1.000
_cell.length_c   1.000
_cell.angle_alpha   90.00
_cell.angle_beta   90.00
_cell.angle_gamma   90.00
#
_symmetry.space_group_name_H-M   'P 1'
#
loop_
_entity.id
_entity.type
_entity.pdbx_description
1 polymer ?
#
loop_
_entity_poly.entity_id
_entity_poly.type
_entity_poly.pdbx_seq_one_letter_code
_entity_poly.pdbx_strand_id
1 'polypeptide(L)'
;MYLVNGMTGFVDNVEKSSFNGKTLDIDFKPDFETDKVFRDLRIDYKALTSSINLDSDYKKGYSMFEVFEYGYAMTVHLSQGSQCDNVIFISEPFGNREMQCRINYTAATRAKEGLIMAYWKELIFNWKMVYINNSVR
;
A
#
# COMPACT_ATOMS: atom_id res chain seq x y z
N MET A 1 -7.15 -11.18 -16.97
CA MET A 1 -6.49 -10.87 -15.69
C MET A 1 -7.18 -9.66 -15.12
N TYR A 2 -7.42 -9.58 -13.85
CA TYR A 2 -8.16 -8.50 -13.20
C TYR A 2 -7.23 -7.79 -12.21
N LEU A 3 -7.44 -6.49 -12.03
CA LEU A 3 -6.84 -5.77 -10.91
C LEU A 3 -7.34 -6.36 -9.59
N VAL A 4 -6.43 -6.56 -8.66
CA VAL A 4 -6.74 -7.13 -7.35
C VAL A 4 -6.46 -6.08 -6.29
N ASN A 5 -7.33 -5.97 -5.30
CA ASN A 5 -7.14 -5.05 -4.20
C ASN A 5 -5.82 -5.32 -3.46
N GLY A 6 -5.05 -4.26 -3.20
CA GLY A 6 -3.71 -4.36 -2.61
C GLY A 6 -2.58 -4.69 -3.59
N MET A 7 -2.85 -4.70 -4.89
CA MET A 7 -1.81 -4.82 -5.92
C MET A 7 -0.96 -3.55 -5.94
N THR A 8 0.37 -3.70 -5.87
CA THR A 8 1.34 -2.61 -5.99
C THR A 8 2.01 -2.61 -7.35
N GLY A 9 2.50 -1.45 -7.79
CA GLY A 9 3.17 -1.30 -9.07
C GLY A 9 3.50 0.14 -9.41
N PHE A 10 3.93 0.35 -10.63
CA PHE A 10 4.30 1.66 -11.16
C PHE A 10 3.30 2.14 -12.19
N VAL A 11 3.09 3.45 -12.21
CA VAL A 11 2.36 4.13 -13.28
C VAL A 11 3.37 4.58 -14.32
N ASP A 12 3.20 4.11 -15.56
CA ASP A 12 4.17 4.34 -16.64
C ASP A 12 3.75 5.48 -17.55
N ASN A 13 2.46 5.72 -17.71
CA ASN A 13 1.88 6.79 -18.50
C ASN A 13 0.74 7.45 -17.76
N VAL A 14 0.59 8.76 -17.89
CA VAL A 14 -0.51 9.52 -17.29
C VAL A 14 -1.02 10.53 -18.28
N GLU A 15 -2.26 10.36 -18.71
CA GLU A 15 -2.92 11.29 -19.61
C GLU A 15 -4.20 11.85 -18.97
N LYS A 16 -4.51 13.12 -19.28
CA LYS A 16 -5.80 13.68 -18.89
C LYS A 16 -6.89 13.05 -19.72
N SER A 17 -7.82 12.41 -19.06
CA SER A 17 -8.96 11.83 -19.75
C SER A 17 -9.81 12.92 -20.40
N SER A 18 -10.19 12.68 -21.66
CA SER A 18 -11.09 13.54 -22.40
C SER A 18 -12.52 13.53 -21.87
N PHE A 19 -12.86 12.59 -20.96
CA PHE A 19 -14.24 12.32 -20.56
C PHE A 19 -14.88 13.45 -19.72
N ASN A 20 -14.16 14.03 -18.74
CA ASN A 20 -14.74 15.09 -17.91
C ASN A 20 -13.72 16.05 -17.26
N GLY A 21 -12.44 15.93 -17.61
CA GLY A 21 -11.35 16.73 -17.03
C GLY A 21 -11.04 16.46 -15.55
N LYS A 22 -11.72 15.50 -14.93
CA LYS A 22 -11.54 15.10 -13.51
C LYS A 22 -10.93 13.71 -13.37
N THR A 23 -10.79 13.00 -14.48
CA THR A 23 -10.23 11.66 -14.53
C THR A 23 -8.89 11.67 -15.25
N LEU A 24 -8.05 10.69 -14.89
CA LEU A 24 -6.81 10.38 -15.59
C LEU A 24 -6.93 9.00 -16.21
N ASP A 25 -6.40 8.84 -17.40
CA ASP A 25 -6.17 7.55 -18.01
C ASP A 25 -4.69 7.19 -17.76
N ILE A 26 -4.41 6.04 -17.16
CA ILE A 26 -3.06 5.62 -16.75
C ILE A 26 -2.74 4.23 -17.28
N ASP A 27 -1.45 3.98 -17.50
CA ASP A 27 -0.89 2.65 -17.69
C ASP A 27 -0.28 2.19 -16.38
N PHE A 28 -0.70 1.03 -15.88
CA PHE A 28 -0.24 0.48 -14.62
C PHE A 28 0.52 -0.83 -14.85
N LYS A 29 1.75 -0.88 -14.30
CA LYS A 29 2.64 -2.03 -14.36
C LYS A 29 2.79 -2.63 -12.96
N PRO A 30 2.26 -3.84 -12.70
CA PRO A 30 2.41 -4.51 -11.42
C PRO A 30 3.85 -4.88 -11.09
N ASP A 31 4.23 -4.82 -9.81
CA ASP A 31 5.59 -5.15 -9.34
C ASP A 31 5.97 -6.61 -9.57
N PHE A 32 5.02 -7.52 -9.47
CA PHE A 32 5.27 -8.97 -9.52
C PHE A 32 5.04 -9.61 -10.90
N GLU A 33 4.52 -8.86 -11.87
CA GLU A 33 4.31 -9.32 -13.25
C GLU A 33 4.93 -8.33 -14.23
N THR A 34 6.24 -8.36 -14.36
CA THR A 34 7.03 -7.39 -15.13
C THR A 34 6.67 -7.30 -16.60
N ASP A 35 6.05 -8.33 -17.15
CA ASP A 35 5.71 -8.41 -18.59
C ASP A 35 4.28 -7.94 -18.89
N LYS A 36 3.50 -7.60 -17.87
CA LYS A 36 2.11 -7.19 -18.02
C LYS A 36 1.92 -5.74 -17.68
N VAL A 37 1.20 -5.04 -18.55
CA VAL A 37 0.80 -3.65 -18.36
C VAL A 37 -0.70 -3.58 -18.54
N PHE A 38 -1.39 -3.04 -17.55
CA PHE A 38 -2.79 -2.66 -17.66
C PHE A 38 -2.85 -1.28 -18.31
N ARG A 39 -3.40 -1.19 -19.50
CA ARG A 39 -3.45 0.05 -20.26
C ARG A 39 -4.80 0.74 -20.15
N ASP A 40 -4.77 2.06 -20.31
CA ASP A 40 -5.97 2.90 -20.37
C ASP A 40 -6.90 2.74 -19.16
N LEU A 41 -6.33 2.52 -17.97
CA LEU A 41 -7.09 2.46 -16.74
C LEU A 41 -7.57 3.86 -16.36
N ARG A 42 -8.87 3.99 -16.23
CA ARG A 42 -9.46 5.26 -15.83
C ARG A 42 -9.59 5.39 -14.32
N ILE A 43 -8.94 6.40 -13.78
CA ILE A 43 -8.93 6.68 -12.34
C ILE A 43 -9.51 8.07 -12.04
N ASP A 44 -10.10 8.24 -10.86
CA ASP A 44 -10.52 9.55 -10.37
C ASP A 44 -9.34 10.29 -9.75
N TYR A 45 -8.98 11.47 -10.30
CA TYR A 45 -7.90 12.30 -9.78
C TYR A 45 -8.13 12.76 -8.33
N LYS A 46 -9.39 12.96 -7.93
CA LYS A 46 -9.71 13.33 -6.55
C LYS A 46 -9.42 12.21 -5.57
N ALA A 47 -9.58 10.95 -5.99
CA ALA A 47 -9.26 9.80 -5.15
C ALA A 47 -7.77 9.75 -4.80
N LEU A 48 -6.89 10.19 -5.70
CA LEU A 48 -5.46 10.27 -5.44
C LEU A 48 -5.05 11.45 -4.54
N THR A 49 -5.78 12.56 -4.58
CA THR A 49 -5.34 13.82 -3.97
C THR A 49 -6.04 14.16 -2.66
N SER A 50 -7.16 13.52 -2.36
CA SER A 50 -7.93 13.74 -1.14
C SER A 50 -8.20 12.42 -0.44
N SER A 51 -8.16 12.46 0.91
CA SER A 51 -8.64 11.35 1.74
C SER A 51 -10.15 11.23 1.55
N ILE A 52 -10.57 10.59 0.47
CA ILE A 52 -11.99 10.32 0.20
C ILE A 52 -12.42 9.24 1.18
N ASN A 53 -13.50 9.49 1.89
CA ASN A 53 -14.21 8.47 2.65
C ASN A 53 -14.89 7.54 1.64
N LEU A 54 -14.17 6.52 1.19
CA LEU A 54 -14.58 5.57 0.15
C LEU A 54 -15.97 4.98 0.42
N ASP A 55 -16.34 4.77 1.69
CA ASP A 55 -17.63 4.17 2.09
C ASP A 55 -18.85 5.03 1.74
N SER A 56 -18.74 6.34 1.77
CA SER A 56 -19.88 7.25 1.49
C SER A 56 -19.99 7.64 0.03
N ASP A 57 -18.87 7.72 -0.66
CA ASP A 57 -18.81 8.23 -2.02
C ASP A 57 -18.94 7.11 -3.06
N TYR A 58 -18.52 5.89 -2.72
CA TYR A 58 -18.71 4.69 -3.56
C TYR A 58 -20.20 4.41 -3.86
N LYS A 59 -21.10 4.72 -2.93
CA LYS A 59 -22.56 4.57 -3.11
C LYS A 59 -23.15 5.58 -4.10
N LYS A 60 -22.41 6.61 -4.50
CA LYS A 60 -22.88 7.69 -5.37
C LYS A 60 -22.48 7.58 -6.85
N GLY A 61 -22.05 6.41 -7.32
CA GLY A 61 -21.78 6.19 -8.75
C GLY A 61 -20.32 6.18 -9.17
N TYR A 62 -19.38 6.08 -8.23
CA TYR A 62 -17.93 5.90 -8.52
C TYR A 62 -17.55 4.49 -8.98
N SER A 63 -18.52 3.59 -9.17
CA SER A 63 -18.27 2.20 -9.59
C SER A 63 -17.71 2.04 -11.01
N MET A 64 -17.51 3.14 -11.73
CA MET A 64 -16.96 3.13 -13.10
C MET A 64 -15.46 3.42 -13.17
N PHE A 65 -14.81 3.71 -12.04
CA PHE A 65 -13.41 4.11 -12.01
C PHE A 65 -12.63 3.21 -11.04
N GLU A 66 -11.40 2.87 -11.43
CA GLU A 66 -10.48 2.18 -10.56
C GLU A 66 -9.96 3.15 -9.48
N VAL A 67 -9.84 2.66 -8.25
CA VAL A 67 -9.33 3.45 -7.13
C VAL A 67 -7.88 3.10 -6.89
N PHE A 68 -7.01 4.09 -7.01
CA PHE A 68 -5.59 3.99 -6.75
C PHE A 68 -5.21 4.88 -5.57
N GLU A 69 -4.26 4.42 -4.79
CA GLU A 69 -3.61 5.17 -3.72
C GLU A 69 -2.10 5.17 -3.92
N TYR A 70 -1.41 6.15 -3.32
CA TYR A 70 0.05 6.17 -3.35
C TYR A 70 0.62 5.03 -2.51
N GLY A 71 1.49 4.23 -3.13
CA GLY A 71 2.11 3.04 -2.52
C GLY A 71 3.36 3.34 -1.67
N TYR A 72 3.52 4.55 -1.11
CA TYR A 72 4.68 4.90 -0.27
C TYR A 72 4.71 4.17 1.07
N ALA A 73 3.55 3.86 1.61
CA ALA A 73 3.39 3.08 2.81
C ALA A 73 2.03 2.38 2.77
N MET A 74 1.94 1.24 3.42
CA MET A 74 0.69 0.49 3.52
C MET A 74 0.47 -0.04 4.93
N THR A 75 -0.76 -0.29 5.29
CA THR A 75 -1.08 -0.94 6.56
C THR A 75 -0.66 -2.40 6.54
N VAL A 76 -0.40 -2.98 7.71
CA VAL A 76 -0.06 -4.40 7.83
C VAL A 76 -1.16 -5.30 7.23
N HIS A 77 -2.42 -4.89 7.34
CA HIS A 77 -3.54 -5.63 6.76
C HIS A 77 -3.49 -5.67 5.23
N LEU A 78 -3.17 -4.56 4.60
CA LEU A 78 -3.05 -4.49 3.13
C LEU A 78 -1.82 -5.26 2.62
N SER A 79 -0.78 -5.40 3.43
CA SER A 79 0.43 -6.16 3.07
C SER A 79 0.26 -7.69 3.18
N GLN A 80 -0.89 -8.17 3.67
CA GLN A 80 -1.13 -9.61 3.78
C GLN A 80 -1.14 -10.27 2.40
N GLY A 81 -0.41 -11.38 2.27
CA GLY A 81 -0.26 -12.10 1.01
C GLY A 81 0.89 -11.61 0.13
N SER A 82 1.46 -10.42 0.40
CA SER A 82 2.63 -9.91 -0.30
C SER A 82 3.92 -10.13 0.50
N GLN A 83 5.07 -10.06 -0.16
CA GLN A 83 6.39 -10.10 0.45
C GLN A 83 7.30 -9.08 -0.24
N CYS A 84 8.18 -8.44 0.53
CA CYS A 84 9.19 -7.52 0.05
C CYS A 84 10.57 -7.96 0.52
N ASP A 85 11.60 -7.66 -0.23
CA ASP A 85 12.96 -8.02 0.17
C ASP A 85 13.34 -7.31 1.47
N ASN A 86 13.04 -6.01 1.56
CA ASN A 86 13.28 -5.21 2.76
C ASN A 86 12.00 -4.54 3.24
N VAL A 87 11.76 -4.58 4.55
CA VAL A 87 10.58 -3.99 5.19
C VAL A 87 11.01 -3.05 6.31
N ILE A 88 10.45 -1.85 6.31
CA ILE A 88 10.50 -0.94 7.45
C ILE A 88 9.11 -0.94 8.09
N PHE A 89 9.00 -1.47 9.29
CA PHE A 89 7.75 -1.54 10.02
C PHE A 89 7.74 -0.54 11.18
N ILE A 90 6.77 0.37 11.16
CA ILE A 90 6.52 1.34 12.22
C ILE A 90 5.40 0.77 13.10
N SER A 91 5.75 0.32 14.30
CA SER A 91 4.80 -0.27 15.23
C SER A 91 4.19 0.81 16.12
N GLU A 92 2.92 1.08 15.92
CA GLU A 92 2.13 1.92 16.79
C GLU A 92 1.37 1.05 17.81
N PRO A 93 1.05 1.56 19.01
CA PRO A 93 0.17 0.87 19.94
C PRO A 93 -1.20 0.60 19.33
N PHE A 94 -1.61 -0.65 19.25
CA PHE A 94 -2.87 -1.03 18.65
C PHE A 94 -3.55 -2.14 19.44
N GLY A 95 -4.74 -1.83 19.96
CA GLY A 95 -5.56 -2.80 20.67
C GLY A 95 -4.91 -3.35 21.95
N ASN A 96 -5.10 -4.63 22.21
CA ASN A 96 -4.48 -5.33 23.33
C ASN A 96 -3.13 -5.97 22.94
N ARG A 97 -2.42 -6.51 23.93
CA ARG A 97 -1.10 -7.15 23.73
C ARG A 97 -1.13 -8.27 22.68
N GLU A 98 -2.19 -9.06 22.67
CA GLU A 98 -2.32 -10.17 21.72
C GLU A 98 -2.45 -9.67 20.28
N MET A 99 -3.30 -8.65 20.05
CA MET A 99 -3.45 -8.00 18.74
C MET A 99 -2.13 -7.37 18.28
N GLN A 100 -1.41 -6.70 19.20
CA GLN A 100 -0.11 -6.12 18.90
C GLN A 100 0.90 -7.19 18.47
N CYS A 101 0.94 -8.32 19.15
CA CYS A 101 1.82 -9.44 18.79
C CYS A 101 1.47 -10.00 17.41
N ARG A 102 0.19 -10.14 17.09
CA ARG A 102 -0.28 -10.62 15.78
C ARG A 102 0.11 -9.68 14.66
N ILE A 103 -0.06 -8.37 14.86
CA ILE A 103 0.33 -7.34 13.87
C ILE A 103 1.84 -7.35 13.67
N ASN A 104 2.63 -7.36 14.75
CA ASN A 104 4.08 -7.41 14.68
C ASN A 104 4.58 -8.66 13.95
N TYR A 105 4.00 -9.81 14.24
CA TYR A 105 4.31 -11.05 13.54
C TYR A 105 3.97 -10.97 12.05
N THR A 106 2.78 -10.50 11.72
CA THR A 106 2.35 -10.36 10.34
C THR A 106 3.27 -9.43 9.56
N ALA A 107 3.64 -8.28 10.14
CA ALA A 107 4.58 -7.34 9.52
C ALA A 107 5.98 -7.96 9.32
N ALA A 108 6.49 -8.65 10.35
CA ALA A 108 7.81 -9.28 10.30
C ALA A 108 7.90 -10.35 9.20
N THR A 109 6.83 -11.13 9.03
CA THR A 109 6.78 -12.19 7.99
C THR A 109 6.64 -11.66 6.56
N ARG A 110 6.54 -10.35 6.36
CA ARG A 110 6.55 -9.74 5.01
C ARG A 110 7.96 -9.56 4.46
N ALA A 111 8.97 -9.49 5.33
CA ALA A 111 10.36 -9.32 4.93
C ALA A 111 10.99 -10.65 4.51
N LYS A 112 11.63 -10.68 3.33
CA LYS A 112 12.43 -11.82 2.87
C LYS A 112 13.87 -11.73 3.36
N GLU A 113 14.48 -10.54 3.27
CA GLU A 113 15.91 -10.34 3.52
C GLU A 113 16.16 -9.45 4.73
N GLY A 114 15.54 -8.28 4.78
CA GLY A 114 15.81 -7.29 5.81
C GLY A 114 14.54 -6.75 6.47
N LEU A 115 14.57 -6.61 7.80
CA LEU A 115 13.50 -6.02 8.57
C LEU A 115 14.04 -4.96 9.52
N ILE A 116 13.50 -3.76 9.44
CA ILE A 116 13.69 -2.71 10.43
C ILE A 116 12.38 -2.53 11.17
N MET A 117 12.39 -2.69 12.50
CA MET A 117 11.23 -2.42 13.35
C MET A 117 11.47 -1.16 14.18
N ALA A 118 10.61 -0.17 13.99
CA ALA A 118 10.58 1.05 14.79
C ALA A 118 9.38 1.01 15.74
N TYR A 119 9.62 1.25 17.02
CA TYR A 119 8.59 1.24 18.05
C TYR A 119 8.34 2.66 18.54
N TRP A 120 7.06 3.04 18.61
CA TRP A 120 6.65 4.26 19.29
C TRP A 120 6.71 4.05 20.80
N LYS A 121 7.58 4.79 21.49
CA LYS A 121 7.64 4.78 22.94
C LYS A 121 6.97 6.05 23.46
N GLU A 122 5.90 5.90 24.22
CA GLU A 122 5.23 7.04 24.85
C GLU A 122 6.22 7.90 25.66
N LEU A 123 6.12 9.21 25.47
CA LEU A 123 6.67 10.29 26.30
C LEU A 123 8.05 10.87 26.01
N ILE A 124 8.88 10.33 25.16
CA ILE A 124 10.09 11.04 24.72
C ILE A 124 10.40 10.55 23.30
N PHE A 125 10.73 11.44 22.38
CA PHE A 125 11.12 11.18 20.98
C PHE A 125 12.34 10.23 20.85
N ASN A 126 12.25 9.01 21.34
CA ASN A 126 13.27 7.97 21.22
C ASN A 126 12.73 6.81 20.39
N TRP A 127 12.98 6.88 19.08
CA TRP A 127 12.80 5.75 18.19
C TRP A 127 13.83 4.67 18.54
N LYS A 128 13.38 3.46 18.85
CA LYS A 128 14.26 2.30 18.95
C LYS A 128 14.15 1.51 17.66
N MET A 129 15.18 1.56 16.83
CA MET A 129 15.30 0.71 15.65
C MET A 129 15.88 -0.65 16.05
N VAL A 130 15.23 -1.73 15.65
CA VAL A 130 15.78 -3.09 15.73
C VAL A 130 15.95 -3.56 14.29
N TYR A 131 17.20 -3.74 13.89
CA TYR A 131 17.54 -4.30 12.59
C TYR A 131 17.70 -5.82 12.75
N ILE A 132 16.94 -6.59 11.99
CA ILE A 132 17.09 -8.04 11.90
C ILE A 132 17.57 -8.36 10.48
N ASN A 133 18.81 -8.76 10.36
CA ASN A 133 19.39 -9.22 9.10
C ASN A 133 19.29 -10.74 9.07
N ASN A 134 18.45 -11.28 8.21
CA ASN A 134 18.30 -12.72 8.00
C ASN A 134 19.31 -13.29 7.01
N SER A 135 20.54 -12.80 6.99
CA SER A 135 21.62 -13.45 6.21
C SER A 135 22.03 -14.77 6.88
N VAL A 136 21.15 -15.76 6.85
CA VAL A 136 21.55 -17.17 7.06
C VAL A 136 21.79 -17.74 5.67
N ARG A 137 23.08 -17.96 5.38
CA ARG A 137 23.53 -18.76 4.23
C ARG A 137 23.31 -20.23 4.49
#